data_8416c2b028e24f8d5ebef434a9d9d1bd
#
_entry.id   8416c2b028e24f8d5ebef434a9d9d1bd
#
_cell.length_a   1.000
_cell.length_b   1.000
_cell.length_c   1.000
_cell.angle_alpha   90.00
_cell.angle_beta   90.00
_cell.angle_gamma   90.00
#
_symmetry.space_group_name_H-M   'P 1'
#
loop_
_entity.id
_entity.type
_entity.pdbx_description
1 polymer ?
#
loop_
_entity_poly.entity_id
_entity_poly.type
_entity_poly.pdbx_seq_one_letter_code
_entity_poly.pdbx_strand_id
1 'polypeptide(L)'
;MDYIAELQAALLNLHGVSSTYVESVPVVEEFHGETLWQGEVEVFDIRGHPKAKRAYAWGHVTGEDNQARNYITVLELPPVDSPQTAVKVAVAAEIKNARKKQN
;
A
#
# COMPACT_ATOMS: atom_id res chain seq x y z
N MET A 1 3.00 7.97 18.02
CA MET A 1 2.68 8.60 16.74
C MET A 1 1.50 7.88 16.10
N ASP A 2 0.64 8.66 15.47
CA ASP A 2 -0.56 8.15 14.82
C ASP A 2 -0.18 7.43 13.53
N TYR A 3 -0.57 6.17 13.42
CA TYR A 3 -0.31 5.35 12.23
C TYR A 3 -0.89 5.98 10.96
N ILE A 4 -2.11 6.51 11.04
CA ILE A 4 -2.74 7.17 9.89
C ILE A 4 -1.94 8.40 9.47
N ALA A 5 -1.47 9.20 10.43
CA ALA A 5 -0.65 10.38 10.12
C ALA A 5 0.66 9.98 9.45
N GLU A 6 1.24 8.84 9.84
CA GLU A 6 2.47 8.35 9.21
C GLU A 6 2.23 7.95 7.76
N LEU A 7 1.09 7.32 7.47
CA LEU A 7 0.73 6.98 6.09
C LEU A 7 0.47 8.23 5.27
N GLN A 8 -0.16 9.24 5.86
CA GLN A 8 -0.38 10.52 5.18
C GLN A 8 0.94 11.22 4.86
N ALA A 9 1.90 11.14 5.78
CA ALA A 9 3.24 11.68 5.53
C ALA A 9 3.94 10.93 4.40
N ALA A 10 3.77 9.60 4.33
CA ALA A 10 4.33 8.81 3.25
C ALA A 10 3.73 9.20 1.90
N LEU A 11 2.41 9.41 1.86
CA LEU A 11 1.76 9.86 0.62
C LEU A 11 2.28 11.21 0.17
N LEU A 12 2.47 12.12 1.12
CA LEU A 12 3.01 13.44 0.79
C LEU A 12 4.45 13.35 0.29
N ASN A 13 5.28 12.58 0.98
CA ASN A 13 6.70 12.48 0.64
C ASN A 13 6.96 11.73 -0.66
N LEU A 14 6.19 10.67 -0.93
CA LEU A 14 6.42 9.83 -2.09
C LEU A 14 5.69 10.32 -3.34
N HIS A 15 4.54 10.96 -3.18
CA HIS A 15 3.68 11.32 -4.31
C HIS A 15 3.34 12.81 -4.37
N GLY A 16 3.72 13.58 -3.35
CA GLY A 16 3.43 15.02 -3.33
C GLY A 16 1.96 15.35 -3.15
N VAL A 17 1.18 14.45 -2.58
CA VAL A 17 -0.27 14.64 -2.44
C VAL A 17 -0.64 14.83 -0.98
N SER A 18 -1.65 15.67 -0.72
CA SER A 18 -2.29 15.73 0.58
C SER A 18 -3.42 14.71 0.62
N SER A 19 -3.77 14.24 1.81
CA SER A 19 -4.72 13.14 1.94
C SER A 19 -5.67 13.33 3.12
N THR A 20 -6.86 12.75 2.97
CA THR A 20 -7.88 12.68 4.02
C THR A 20 -8.24 11.22 4.20
N TYR A 21 -8.17 10.75 5.44
CA TYR A 21 -8.49 9.35 5.74
C TYR A 21 -9.98 9.06 5.52
N VAL A 22 -10.28 7.94 4.87
CA VAL A 22 -11.65 7.52 4.57
C VAL A 22 -12.06 6.33 5.43
N GLU A 23 -11.33 5.21 5.30
CA GLU A 23 -11.72 3.98 5.99
C GLU A 23 -10.59 2.96 5.96
N SER A 24 -10.74 1.93 6.80
CA SER A 24 -9.85 0.78 6.82
C SER A 24 -10.61 -0.41 6.24
N VAL A 25 -10.00 -1.12 5.30
CA VAL A 25 -10.65 -2.25 4.61
C VAL A 25 -9.81 -3.51 4.79
N PRO A 26 -10.38 -4.59 5.35
CA PRO A 26 -9.64 -5.85 5.44
C PRO A 26 -9.50 -6.47 4.06
N VAL A 27 -8.30 -6.96 3.76
CA VAL A 27 -7.99 -7.56 2.46
C VAL A 27 -7.22 -8.85 2.69
N VAL A 28 -7.58 -9.88 1.92
CA VAL A 28 -6.83 -11.13 1.87
C VAL A 28 -6.50 -11.39 0.40
N GLU A 29 -5.24 -11.59 0.11
CA GLU A 29 -4.79 -11.94 -1.23
C GLU A 29 -4.29 -13.38 -1.22
N GLU A 30 -4.90 -14.23 -2.04
CA GLU A 30 -4.58 -15.64 -2.10
C GLU A 30 -4.17 -16.04 -3.50
N PHE A 31 -3.32 -17.08 -3.57
CA PHE A 31 -2.91 -17.65 -4.85
C PHE A 31 -2.74 -19.15 -4.64
N HIS A 32 -3.49 -19.93 -5.41
CA HIS A 32 -3.49 -21.40 -5.34
C HIS A 32 -3.72 -21.92 -3.91
N GLY A 33 -4.65 -21.30 -3.20
CA GLY A 33 -5.01 -21.70 -1.85
C GLY A 33 -4.07 -21.22 -0.76
N GLU A 34 -3.01 -20.51 -1.12
CA GLU A 34 -2.09 -19.94 -0.15
C GLU A 34 -2.34 -18.45 0.04
N THR A 35 -2.31 -18.01 1.30
CA THR A 35 -2.43 -16.60 1.60
C THR A 35 -1.10 -15.92 1.33
N LEU A 36 -1.08 -15.03 0.35
CA LEU A 36 0.11 -14.25 0.03
C LEU A 36 0.21 -12.99 0.88
N TRP A 37 -0.93 -12.42 1.26
CA TRP A 37 -0.98 -11.22 2.06
C TRP A 37 -2.32 -11.13 2.76
N GLN A 38 -2.29 -10.66 4.01
CA GLN A 38 -3.50 -10.45 4.79
C GLN A 38 -3.28 -9.27 5.72
N GLY A 39 -4.23 -8.36 5.76
CA GLY A 39 -4.14 -7.20 6.62
C GLY A 39 -5.23 -6.20 6.32
N GLU A 40 -5.04 -4.98 6.80
CA GLU A 40 -5.96 -3.89 6.56
C GLU A 40 -5.30 -2.85 5.68
N VAL A 41 -6.04 -2.40 4.67
CA VAL A 41 -5.61 -1.34 3.76
C VAL A 41 -6.34 -0.07 4.18
N GLU A 42 -5.57 1.00 4.39
CA GLU A 42 -6.13 2.31 4.73
C GLU A 42 -6.43 3.06 3.45
N VAL A 43 -7.64 3.58 3.34
CA VAL A 43 -8.12 4.28 2.14
C VAL A 43 -8.11 5.78 2.39
N PHE A 44 -7.58 6.52 1.43
CA PHE A 44 -7.47 7.98 1.52
C PHE A 44 -8.01 8.63 0.26
N ASP A 45 -8.73 9.74 0.43
CA ASP A 45 -8.97 10.66 -0.69
C ASP A 45 -7.75 11.58 -0.78
N ILE A 46 -7.28 11.84 -1.99
CA ILE A 46 -6.07 12.63 -2.19
C ILE A 46 -6.32 13.84 -3.06
N ARG A 47 -5.45 14.85 -2.88
CA ARG A 47 -5.45 16.08 -3.67
C ARG A 47 -4.03 16.39 -4.11
N GLY A 48 -3.90 16.99 -5.28
CA GLY A 48 -2.59 17.38 -5.81
C GLY A 48 -2.07 16.46 -6.88
N HIS A 49 -2.83 15.44 -7.27
CA HIS A 49 -2.46 14.56 -8.37
C HIS A 49 -3.36 14.85 -9.58
N PRO A 50 -2.78 14.93 -10.80
CA PRO A 50 -3.58 15.27 -11.98
C PRO A 50 -4.64 14.25 -12.37
N LYS A 51 -4.46 12.97 -11.98
CA LYS A 51 -5.37 11.91 -12.39
C LYS A 51 -5.96 11.13 -11.22
N ALA A 52 -5.13 10.76 -10.24
CA ALA A 52 -5.59 9.95 -9.12
C ALA A 52 -6.32 10.81 -8.10
N LYS A 53 -7.46 10.31 -7.61
CA LYS A 53 -8.26 10.99 -6.58
C LYS A 53 -8.29 10.22 -5.28
N ARG A 54 -7.77 9.01 -5.28
CA ARG A 54 -7.77 8.14 -4.12
C ARG A 54 -6.45 7.38 -4.05
N ALA A 55 -6.07 6.99 -2.84
CA ALA A 55 -4.87 6.19 -2.62
C ALA A 55 -5.13 5.15 -1.55
N TYR A 56 -4.34 4.10 -1.61
CA TYR A 56 -4.37 2.99 -0.65
C TYR A 56 -2.99 2.89 -0.01
N ALA A 57 -2.96 2.68 1.29
CA ALA A 57 -1.70 2.63 1.99
C ALA A 57 -1.77 1.69 3.19
N TRP A 58 -0.63 1.09 3.52
CA TRP A 58 -0.50 0.27 4.72
C TRP A 58 0.94 0.23 5.15
N GLY A 59 1.16 -0.16 6.40
CA GLY A 59 2.48 -0.34 6.95
C GLY A 59 2.90 -1.79 6.88
N HIS A 60 4.17 -2.01 6.64
CA HIS A 60 4.75 -3.34 6.59
C HIS A 60 5.99 -3.35 7.48
N VAL A 61 6.00 -4.25 8.47
CA VAL A 61 7.13 -4.38 9.37
C VAL A 61 8.16 -5.30 8.73
N THR A 62 9.39 -4.81 8.59
CA THR A 62 10.47 -5.60 8.03
C THR A 62 11.60 -5.67 9.05
N GLY A 63 12.47 -6.67 8.90
CA GLY A 63 13.61 -6.87 9.78
C GLY A 63 13.29 -7.76 10.95
N GLU A 64 14.33 -8.33 11.53
CA GLU A 64 14.19 -9.33 12.60
C GLU A 64 13.82 -8.70 13.94
N ASP A 65 14.15 -7.43 14.12
CA ASP A 65 13.90 -6.74 15.38
C ASP A 65 12.58 -5.98 15.40
N ASN A 66 11.80 -6.06 14.33
CA ASN A 66 10.51 -5.38 14.19
C ASN A 66 10.58 -3.86 14.35
N GLN A 67 11.77 -3.29 14.16
CA GLN A 67 11.94 -1.85 14.29
C GLN A 67 11.87 -1.12 12.96
N ALA A 68 12.23 -1.81 11.87
CA ALA A 68 12.12 -1.21 10.55
C ALA A 68 10.68 -1.32 10.06
N ARG A 69 10.11 -0.20 9.64
CA ARG A 69 8.74 -0.16 9.14
C ARG A 69 8.73 0.53 7.79
N ASN A 70 8.29 -0.19 6.79
CA ASN A 70 8.11 0.34 5.46
C ASN A 70 6.63 0.64 5.24
N TYR A 71 6.36 1.75 4.55
CA TYR A 71 5.00 2.11 4.18
C TYR A 71 4.84 1.88 2.70
N ILE A 72 3.76 1.19 2.34
CA ILE A 72 3.42 0.94 0.95
C ILE A 72 2.26 1.84 0.59
N THR A 73 2.42 2.58 -0.49
CA THR A 73 1.39 3.49 -1.00
C THR A 73 1.12 3.17 -2.46
N VAL A 74 -0.17 3.10 -2.82
CA VAL A 74 -0.60 2.81 -4.18
C VAL A 74 -1.66 3.83 -4.56
N LEU A 75 -1.42 4.57 -5.64
CA LEU A 75 -2.41 5.51 -6.15
C LEU A 75 -3.47 4.77 -6.96
N GLU A 76 -4.70 5.25 -6.90
CA GLU A 76 -5.80 4.66 -7.67
C GLU A 76 -5.71 5.09 -9.13
N LEU A 77 -4.86 4.40 -9.86
CA LEU A 77 -4.70 4.55 -11.29
C LEU A 77 -4.88 3.18 -11.93
N PRO A 78 -5.52 3.09 -13.10
CA PRO A 78 -5.72 1.76 -13.71
C PRO A 78 -4.42 0.97 -13.80
N PRO A 79 -4.41 -0.33 -13.49
CA PRO A 79 -5.56 -1.19 -13.18
C PRO A 79 -6.02 -1.20 -11.71
N VAL A 80 -5.50 -0.33 -10.87
CA VAL A 80 -5.89 -0.28 -9.46
C VAL A 80 -7.22 0.48 -9.33
N ASP A 81 -8.23 -0.20 -8.79
CA ASP A 81 -9.56 0.38 -8.62
C ASP A 81 -10.20 0.04 -7.26
N SER A 82 -9.45 -0.63 -6.38
CA SER A 82 -9.96 -1.06 -5.08
C SER A 82 -8.81 -1.41 -4.16
N PRO A 83 -9.06 -1.54 -2.84
CA PRO A 83 -8.03 -2.03 -1.93
C PRO A 83 -7.47 -3.39 -2.34
N GLN A 84 -8.32 -4.29 -2.84
CA GLN A 84 -7.89 -5.62 -3.27
C GLN A 84 -6.91 -5.54 -4.44
N THR A 85 -7.20 -4.75 -5.46
CA THR A 85 -6.31 -4.60 -6.61
C THR A 85 -5.03 -3.88 -6.24
N ALA A 86 -5.08 -2.95 -5.29
CA ALA A 86 -3.88 -2.29 -4.78
C ALA A 86 -2.92 -3.31 -4.16
N VAL A 87 -3.44 -4.23 -3.36
CA VAL A 87 -2.63 -5.29 -2.75
C VAL A 87 -2.08 -6.23 -3.82
N LYS A 88 -2.89 -6.60 -4.80
CA LYS A 88 -2.43 -7.47 -5.90
C LYS A 88 -1.23 -6.87 -6.61
N VAL A 89 -1.28 -5.59 -6.94
CA VAL A 89 -0.19 -4.91 -7.63
C VAL A 89 1.07 -4.89 -6.75
N ALA A 90 0.91 -4.57 -5.47
CA ALA A 90 2.04 -4.50 -4.55
C ALA A 90 2.69 -5.87 -4.35
N VAL A 91 1.88 -6.93 -4.19
CA VAL A 91 2.40 -8.29 -4.02
C VAL A 91 3.12 -8.74 -5.28
N ALA A 92 2.56 -8.46 -6.46
CA ALA A 92 3.19 -8.81 -7.72
C ALA A 92 4.55 -8.11 -7.88
N ALA A 93 4.65 -6.85 -7.47
CA ALA A 93 5.89 -6.10 -7.52
C ALA A 93 6.94 -6.70 -6.59
N GLU A 94 6.54 -7.12 -5.39
CA GLU A 94 7.46 -7.76 -4.44
C GLU A 94 8.01 -9.08 -5.00
N ILE A 95 7.14 -9.90 -5.57
CA ILE A 95 7.56 -11.18 -6.16
C ILE A 95 8.55 -10.94 -7.29
N LYS A 96 8.26 -9.97 -8.15
CA LYS A 96 9.13 -9.63 -9.27
C LYS A 96 10.50 -9.15 -8.78
N ASN A 97 10.53 -8.31 -7.75
CA ASN A 97 11.78 -7.81 -7.18
C ASN A 97 12.59 -8.94 -6.52
N ALA A 98 11.92 -9.87 -5.84
CA ALA A 98 12.59 -11.02 -5.23
C ALA A 98 13.25 -11.89 -6.29
N ARG A 99 12.59 -12.11 -7.43
CA ARG A 99 13.16 -12.88 -8.54
C ARG A 99 14.42 -12.21 -9.09
N LYS A 100 14.40 -10.89 -9.23
CA LYS A 100 15.56 -10.15 -9.73
C LYS A 100 16.77 -10.28 -8.81
N LYS A 101 16.53 -10.31 -7.50
CA LYS A 101 17.62 -10.42 -6.52
C LYS A 101 18.28 -11.79 -6.48
N GLN A 102 17.61 -12.81 -6.99
CA GLN A 102 18.13 -14.17 -6.96
C GLN A 102 19.04 -14.51 -8.14
N ASN A 103 19.19 -13.63 -9.05
CA ASN A 103 20.08 -13.83 -10.21
C ASN A 103 21.50 -13.30 -9.92
#